data_c04c651e0f172459010b7994cba7c740
#
_entry.id   c04c651e0f172459010b7994cba7c740
#
_cell.length_a   1.000
_cell.length_b   1.000
_cell.length_c   1.000
_cell.angle_alpha   90.00
_cell.angle_beta   90.00
_cell.angle_gamma   90.00
#
_symmetry.space_group_name_H-M   'P 1'
#
loop_
_entity.id
_entity.type
_entity.pdbx_description
1 polymer ?
#
loop_
_entity_poly.entity_id
_entity_poly.type
_entity_poly.pdbx_seq_one_letter_code
_entity_poly.pdbx_strand_id
1 'polypeptide(L)'
;MQGHISSLALVAALAASGAGHARTTDAHHDHISPALAERIDSDPFAPVYVVTSQDSYRTSLAAIARDPAGRRDSTGNPLVISRIQAHQLGDASHRIHADEHRCGGFFAFASQAEAEAFLANERSAQAQQTVFASYTIDNQDTVGPWLPQVSESHIRATIDHLSTGYPNRYYASSHGKAAAEWIHDTWLSYGGGRSDVSAELFSCSSCSTQPSVILTIEGSDLANEVVVLGGHLDSISNSGSGENMAAPGADDDASGIATLTEVLRVALADGWKPRRTVKFMGYAAEEVGLRGSNAIAQSFSSQGVNVVGVLQLDMTNYASGSGVDMQLITDYSNSALQQFVRDVFDEYLAPLGLTRGTYTCGYGCSDHASWTSAGYPAAMMFEASFNNRLHTTSDTLPGMGGTAQPSVPLAKLALGFLGELAKTDGDTEPPPTGNTLTKGVPVTGLAASQGNWVHYTMEVPSGASNLSFTISGGTGDADLYVKHGSQPTTSSYDCRPYKSGNSETCSFASPAAGTWHVSLRAYSSFSGVSLVGDYSTGGGGGAQTYSNTTDYTINDNATVESPISVSGRSGNAPSSASVDVDIRHTYKGDLKVDLVAPDGSTYNIHNRSGGSADNVIGTYTLNLSS
;
A
#
# COMPACT_ATOMS: atom_id res chain seq x y z
N MET A 1 12.56 84.49 37.74
CA MET A 1 11.73 84.56 36.54
C MET A 1 11.48 83.11 36.09
N GLN A 2 10.36 82.67 36.47
CA GLN A 2 9.31 82.16 35.64
C GLN A 2 9.88 81.38 34.43
N GLY A 3 9.68 80.10 34.30
CA GLY A 3 8.51 79.40 34.57
C GLY A 3 8.36 77.99 34.03
N HIS A 4 7.36 77.54 34.01
CA HIS A 4 6.54 76.45 33.53
C HIS A 4 7.09 75.02 33.60
N ILE A 5 6.57 74.33 34.62
CA ILE A 5 6.45 72.90 34.78
C ILE A 5 5.32 72.46 33.85
N SER A 6 5.61 71.54 32.93
CA SER A 6 4.60 70.74 32.25
C SER A 6 4.68 69.35 32.75
N SER A 7 3.64 68.96 33.45
CA SER A 7 3.42 67.59 33.97
C SER A 7 3.26 66.61 32.82
N LEU A 8 4.17 65.67 32.67
CA LEU A 8 3.97 64.48 31.86
C LEU A 8 3.45 63.38 32.75
N ALA A 9 2.19 63.07 32.63
CA ALA A 9 1.61 61.90 33.25
C ALA A 9 2.22 60.63 32.66
N LEU A 10 3.00 59.91 33.43
CA LEU A 10 3.52 58.58 33.06
C LEU A 10 2.38 57.58 33.25
N VAL A 11 1.67 57.27 32.16
CA VAL A 11 0.81 56.08 32.15
C VAL A 11 1.72 54.87 32.07
N ALA A 12 1.93 54.20 33.21
CA ALA A 12 2.52 52.87 33.24
C ALA A 12 1.53 51.89 32.62
N ALA A 13 1.66 51.63 31.35
CA ALA A 13 1.08 50.44 30.76
C ALA A 13 1.83 49.24 31.29
N LEU A 14 1.20 48.50 32.24
CA LEU A 14 1.60 47.13 32.51
C LEU A 14 1.38 46.34 31.20
N ALA A 15 2.44 46.23 30.44
CA ALA A 15 2.53 45.15 29.46
C ALA A 15 2.64 43.84 30.27
N ALA A 16 1.53 43.17 30.43
CA ALA A 16 1.56 41.76 30.72
C ALA A 16 2.33 41.10 29.56
N SER A 17 3.60 40.80 29.81
CA SER A 17 4.37 39.87 28.98
C SER A 17 3.72 38.50 29.14
N GLY A 18 2.61 38.31 28.42
CA GLY A 18 2.25 36.99 27.97
C GLY A 18 3.43 36.51 27.14
N ALA A 19 4.23 35.63 27.70
CA ALA A 19 5.11 34.79 26.93
C ALA A 19 4.19 33.95 26.02
N GLY A 20 3.76 34.54 24.93
CA GLY A 20 3.36 33.80 23.76
C GLY A 20 4.60 33.02 23.38
N HIS A 21 4.62 31.75 23.71
CA HIS A 21 5.45 30.82 23.00
C HIS A 21 5.03 30.96 21.53
N ALA A 22 5.82 31.71 20.77
CA ALA A 22 5.81 31.57 19.35
C ALA A 22 6.10 30.10 19.11
N ARG A 23 5.04 29.30 18.83
CA ARG A 23 5.22 28.00 18.20
C ARG A 23 5.99 28.30 16.93
N THR A 24 7.26 27.98 16.91
CA THR A 24 7.96 27.78 15.66
C THR A 24 7.18 26.66 15.00
N THR A 25 6.41 27.01 13.98
CA THR A 25 5.84 26.05 13.06
C THR A 25 7.03 25.43 12.32
N ASP A 26 7.70 24.47 12.96
CA ASP A 26 8.46 23.49 12.23
C ASP A 26 7.43 22.73 11.40
N ALA A 27 7.54 22.86 10.08
CA ALA A 27 6.59 22.37 9.09
C ALA A 27 6.51 20.81 9.06
N HIS A 28 7.03 20.14 10.07
CA HIS A 28 7.16 18.69 10.15
C HIS A 28 6.26 18.00 11.21
N HIS A 29 5.47 18.74 11.99
CA HIS A 29 4.89 18.17 13.21
C HIS A 29 3.38 18.28 13.40
N ASP A 30 2.58 18.78 12.47
CA ASP A 30 1.15 19.01 12.69
C ASP A 30 0.28 18.39 11.59
N HIS A 31 -0.05 17.10 11.72
CA HIS A 31 -0.95 16.46 10.75
C HIS A 31 -2.03 15.52 11.31
N ILE A 32 -2.42 15.64 12.53
CA ILE A 32 -3.85 15.56 12.84
C ILE A 32 -4.42 16.85 12.29
N SER A 33 -5.64 16.79 11.71
CA SER A 33 -6.28 18.04 11.34
C SER A 33 -5.99 19.03 12.47
N PRO A 34 -5.28 20.11 12.22
CA PRO A 34 -4.94 21.09 13.27
C PRO A 34 -6.17 21.51 14.06
N ALA A 35 -7.33 21.42 13.40
CA ALA A 35 -8.65 21.67 13.95
C ALA A 35 -9.09 20.63 15.01
N LEU A 36 -8.72 19.35 14.88
CA LEU A 36 -9.06 18.35 15.93
C LEU A 36 -8.18 18.55 17.16
N ALA A 37 -6.90 18.79 16.98
CA ALA A 37 -5.98 19.06 18.07
C ALA A 37 -6.39 20.31 18.85
N GLU A 38 -6.68 21.42 18.15
CA GLU A 38 -7.15 22.65 18.77
C GLU A 38 -8.47 22.43 19.53
N ARG A 39 -9.39 21.62 19.01
CA ARG A 39 -10.66 21.29 19.68
C ARG A 39 -10.46 20.49 20.95
N ILE A 40 -9.60 19.47 20.92
CA ILE A 40 -9.30 18.65 22.11
C ILE A 40 -8.68 19.50 23.22
N ASP A 41 -7.76 20.41 22.86
CA ASP A 41 -7.01 21.23 23.81
C ASP A 41 -7.77 22.46 24.29
N SER A 42 -8.61 23.07 23.44
CA SER A 42 -9.26 24.37 23.72
C SER A 42 -10.69 24.28 24.23
N ASP A 43 -11.46 23.27 23.83
CA ASP A 43 -12.85 23.10 24.23
C ASP A 43 -13.20 21.62 24.43
N PRO A 44 -13.22 21.13 25.69
CA PRO A 44 -13.59 19.74 25.96
C PRO A 44 -15.03 19.38 25.58
N PHE A 45 -15.88 20.36 25.31
CA PHE A 45 -17.27 20.17 24.84
C PHE A 45 -17.42 20.36 23.33
N ALA A 46 -16.35 20.66 22.62
CA ALA A 46 -16.40 20.78 21.16
C ALA A 46 -16.89 19.47 20.51
N PRO A 47 -17.66 19.56 19.42
CA PRO A 47 -18.06 18.39 18.67
C PRO A 47 -16.87 17.75 17.97
N VAL A 48 -16.74 16.44 18.11
CA VAL A 48 -15.80 15.57 17.40
C VAL A 48 -16.58 14.50 16.68
N TYR A 49 -16.17 14.16 15.47
CA TYR A 49 -16.84 13.16 14.65
C TYR A 49 -16.01 11.88 14.62
N VAL A 50 -16.65 10.77 14.95
CA VAL A 50 -15.99 9.46 15.00
C VAL A 50 -16.56 8.55 13.92
N VAL A 51 -15.67 7.82 13.25
CA VAL A 51 -16.02 6.78 12.28
C VAL A 51 -15.76 5.44 12.94
N THR A 52 -16.81 4.62 13.04
CA THR A 52 -16.75 3.29 13.66
C THR A 52 -17.48 2.26 12.82
N SER A 53 -17.30 0.98 13.12
CA SER A 53 -18.19 -0.06 12.60
C SER A 53 -19.64 0.16 13.08
N GLN A 54 -20.60 -0.31 12.31
CA GLN A 54 -22.01 -0.20 12.71
C GLN A 54 -22.28 -0.96 14.02
N ASP A 55 -21.56 -2.04 14.25
CA ASP A 55 -21.74 -2.86 15.45
C ASP A 55 -21.16 -2.16 16.67
N SER A 56 -19.96 -1.55 16.60
CA SER A 56 -19.41 -0.72 17.70
C SER A 56 -20.30 0.47 18.03
N TYR A 57 -20.84 1.13 17.00
CA TYR A 57 -21.80 2.20 17.24
C TYR A 57 -22.98 1.70 18.09
N ARG A 58 -23.57 0.56 17.73
CA ARG A 58 -24.74 0.00 18.42
C ARG A 58 -24.44 -0.49 19.82
N THR A 59 -23.31 -1.20 19.97
CA THR A 59 -22.93 -1.85 21.22
C THR A 59 -22.40 -0.84 22.24
N SER A 60 -21.46 0.01 21.81
CA SER A 60 -20.64 0.78 22.76
C SER A 60 -20.91 2.29 22.71
N LEU A 61 -21.23 2.86 21.54
CA LEU A 61 -21.28 4.32 21.39
C LEU A 61 -22.67 4.93 21.34
N ALA A 62 -23.74 4.17 21.06
CA ALA A 62 -25.09 4.72 20.90
C ALA A 62 -25.58 5.52 22.11
N ALA A 63 -25.09 5.22 23.31
CA ALA A 63 -25.46 5.95 24.54
C ALA A 63 -24.87 7.36 24.63
N ILE A 64 -23.67 7.57 24.08
CA ILE A 64 -22.92 8.84 24.17
C ILE A 64 -22.90 9.60 22.84
N ALA A 65 -22.93 8.91 21.71
CA ALA A 65 -22.86 9.51 20.38
C ALA A 65 -24.21 10.07 19.90
N ARG A 66 -24.16 11.06 19.03
CA ARG A 66 -25.31 11.75 18.45
C ARG A 66 -25.17 11.80 16.92
N ASP A 67 -26.29 12.09 16.25
CA ASP A 67 -26.36 12.33 14.81
C ASP A 67 -25.72 11.21 13.95
N PRO A 68 -26.07 9.93 14.16
CA PRO A 68 -25.45 8.83 13.42
C PRO A 68 -25.81 8.86 11.94
N ALA A 69 -24.81 8.76 11.09
CA ALA A 69 -24.94 8.68 9.63
C ALA A 69 -24.28 7.40 9.11
N GLY A 70 -25.10 6.47 8.60
CA GLY A 70 -24.62 5.20 8.05
C GLY A 70 -23.76 5.41 6.79
N ARG A 71 -22.67 4.69 6.70
CA ARG A 71 -21.73 4.68 5.57
C ARG A 71 -21.30 3.25 5.28
N ARG A 72 -20.46 3.09 4.27
CA ARG A 72 -19.74 1.84 3.97
C ARG A 72 -18.29 2.16 3.64
N ASP A 73 -17.38 1.26 4.04
CA ASP A 73 -16.00 1.30 3.59
C ASP A 73 -15.87 0.86 2.11
N SER A 74 -14.66 0.77 1.62
CA SER A 74 -14.35 0.33 0.25
C SER A 74 -14.69 -1.14 -0.02
N THR A 75 -14.71 -1.97 1.02
CA THR A 75 -15.04 -3.40 0.94
C THR A 75 -16.52 -3.69 1.13
N GLY A 76 -17.31 -2.64 1.49
CA GLY A 76 -18.75 -2.73 1.67
C GLY A 76 -19.20 -2.95 3.11
N ASN A 77 -18.29 -2.99 4.09
CA ASN A 77 -18.63 -3.12 5.51
C ASN A 77 -19.43 -1.91 5.99
N PRO A 78 -20.45 -2.12 6.83
CA PRO A 78 -21.27 -1.03 7.33
C PRO A 78 -20.53 -0.23 8.41
N LEU A 79 -20.39 1.07 8.17
CA LEU A 79 -19.79 2.05 9.08
C LEU A 79 -20.82 3.08 9.55
N VAL A 80 -20.50 3.79 10.63
CA VAL A 80 -21.25 4.93 11.14
C VAL A 80 -20.32 6.09 11.42
N ILE A 81 -20.64 7.26 10.85
CA ILE A 81 -20.10 8.53 11.31
C ILE A 81 -21.06 9.04 12.39
N SER A 82 -20.56 9.33 13.58
CA SER A 82 -21.37 9.90 14.66
C SER A 82 -20.61 10.99 15.39
N ARG A 83 -21.33 11.83 16.14
CA ARG A 83 -20.78 12.98 16.85
C ARG A 83 -20.71 12.70 18.35
N ILE A 84 -19.54 12.93 18.95
CA ILE A 84 -19.33 12.95 20.41
C ILE A 84 -18.74 14.30 20.82
N GLN A 85 -18.53 14.52 22.12
CA GLN A 85 -17.77 15.66 22.63
C GLN A 85 -16.30 15.29 22.80
N ALA A 86 -15.38 16.26 22.66
CA ALA A 86 -13.95 16.02 22.71
C ALA A 86 -13.50 15.26 23.98
N HIS A 87 -14.04 15.64 25.16
CA HIS A 87 -13.75 14.94 26.42
C HIS A 87 -14.25 13.49 26.47
N GLN A 88 -15.17 13.10 25.57
CA GLN A 88 -15.72 11.74 25.52
C GLN A 88 -14.88 10.78 24.65
N LEU A 89 -13.80 11.25 24.01
CA LEU A 89 -12.94 10.40 23.20
C LEU A 89 -12.32 9.24 24.01
N GLY A 90 -11.85 9.54 25.21
CA GLY A 90 -11.35 8.51 26.12
C GLY A 90 -12.45 7.53 26.58
N ASP A 91 -13.66 8.05 26.84
CA ASP A 91 -14.82 7.22 27.20
C ASP A 91 -15.25 6.34 26.02
N ALA A 92 -15.17 6.84 24.78
CA ALA A 92 -15.51 6.08 23.59
C ALA A 92 -14.55 4.90 23.40
N SER A 93 -13.26 5.14 23.48
CA SER A 93 -12.23 4.10 23.47
C SER A 93 -12.49 3.07 24.56
N HIS A 94 -12.59 3.51 25.81
CA HIS A 94 -12.80 2.61 26.94
C HIS A 94 -14.08 1.74 26.80
N ARG A 95 -15.17 2.27 26.26
CA ARG A 95 -16.40 1.51 26.02
C ARG A 95 -16.21 0.44 24.94
N ILE A 96 -15.60 0.80 23.81
CA ILE A 96 -15.34 -0.17 22.73
C ILE A 96 -14.48 -1.31 23.27
N HIS A 97 -13.43 -1.00 24.01
CA HIS A 97 -12.54 -2.01 24.57
C HIS A 97 -13.22 -2.88 25.63
N ALA A 98 -14.02 -2.27 26.54
CA ALA A 98 -14.72 -3.01 27.59
C ALA A 98 -15.86 -3.90 27.06
N ASP A 99 -16.58 -3.42 26.07
CA ASP A 99 -17.78 -4.11 25.56
C ASP A 99 -17.42 -5.13 24.45
N GLU A 100 -16.36 -4.87 23.68
CA GLU A 100 -16.05 -5.59 22.45
C GLU A 100 -14.73 -6.37 22.49
N HIS A 101 -13.87 -6.10 23.49
CA HIS A 101 -12.57 -6.76 23.69
C HIS A 101 -11.71 -6.77 22.43
N ARG A 102 -11.44 -5.60 21.83
CA ARG A 102 -10.69 -5.43 20.59
C ARG A 102 -9.87 -4.15 20.57
N CYS A 103 -8.80 -4.13 19.79
CA CYS A 103 -7.93 -2.97 19.59
C CYS A 103 -8.62 -1.87 18.78
N GLY A 104 -8.16 -0.64 18.95
CA GLY A 104 -8.56 0.53 18.19
C GLY A 104 -10.07 0.75 18.19
N GLY A 105 -10.66 0.81 17.01
CA GLY A 105 -12.10 0.74 16.87
C GLY A 105 -12.77 2.00 16.37
N PHE A 106 -12.07 3.15 16.27
CA PHE A 106 -12.61 4.35 15.65
C PHE A 106 -11.52 5.29 15.15
N PHE A 107 -11.91 6.13 14.18
CA PHE A 107 -11.14 7.30 13.78
C PHE A 107 -11.85 8.57 14.26
N ALA A 108 -11.11 9.60 14.64
CA ALA A 108 -11.66 10.84 15.17
C ALA A 108 -11.28 12.05 14.30
N PHE A 109 -12.26 12.92 14.03
CA PHE A 109 -12.13 14.07 13.13
C PHE A 109 -12.76 15.32 13.75
N ALA A 110 -12.22 16.50 13.40
CA ALA A 110 -12.76 17.78 13.87
C ALA A 110 -14.09 18.14 13.19
N SER A 111 -14.39 17.59 12.03
CA SER A 111 -15.63 17.86 11.29
C SER A 111 -16.16 16.61 10.57
N GLN A 112 -17.46 16.61 10.30
CA GLN A 112 -18.08 15.57 9.48
C GLN A 112 -17.47 15.55 8.06
N ALA A 113 -17.10 16.71 7.52
CA ALA A 113 -16.51 16.80 6.19
C ALA A 113 -15.14 16.09 6.12
N GLU A 114 -14.33 16.17 7.19
CA GLU A 114 -13.07 15.42 7.28
C GLU A 114 -13.32 13.91 7.38
N ALA A 115 -14.29 13.47 8.19
CA ALA A 115 -14.68 12.07 8.27
C ALA A 115 -15.19 11.51 6.92
N GLU A 116 -15.96 12.30 6.16
CA GLU A 116 -16.41 11.93 4.81
C GLU A 116 -15.25 11.90 3.81
N ALA A 117 -14.32 12.85 3.90
CA ALA A 117 -13.14 12.89 3.04
C ALA A 117 -12.22 11.68 3.31
N PHE A 118 -12.04 11.30 4.56
CA PHE A 118 -11.31 10.10 4.96
C PHE A 118 -11.87 8.83 4.27
N LEU A 119 -13.19 8.61 4.34
CA LEU A 119 -13.84 7.47 3.69
C LEU A 119 -13.81 7.55 2.16
N ALA A 120 -13.78 8.76 1.59
CA ALA A 120 -13.63 8.95 0.15
C ALA A 120 -12.20 8.64 -0.32
N ASN A 121 -11.19 9.05 0.44
CA ASN A 121 -9.78 8.77 0.17
C ASN A 121 -9.48 7.28 0.28
N GLU A 122 -9.99 6.61 1.29
CA GLU A 122 -9.86 5.15 1.47
C GLU A 122 -10.42 4.41 0.24
N ARG A 123 -11.59 4.77 -0.24
CA ARG A 123 -12.15 4.19 -1.48
C ARG A 123 -11.32 4.51 -2.72
N SER A 124 -10.78 5.73 -2.81
CA SER A 124 -9.93 6.14 -3.93
C SER A 124 -8.59 5.42 -3.93
N ALA A 125 -7.97 5.24 -2.77
CA ALA A 125 -6.72 4.52 -2.61
C ALA A 125 -6.84 3.04 -3.00
N GLN A 126 -7.95 2.39 -2.67
CA GLN A 126 -8.22 1.02 -3.12
C GLN A 126 -8.56 0.93 -4.62
N ALA A 127 -9.25 1.93 -5.18
CA ALA A 127 -9.56 1.98 -6.62
C ALA A 127 -8.34 2.34 -7.47
N GLN A 128 -7.41 3.11 -6.94
CA GLN A 128 -6.12 3.42 -7.54
C GLN A 128 -5.09 2.36 -7.09
N GLN A 129 -5.23 1.13 -7.58
CA GLN A 129 -4.14 0.15 -7.53
C GLN A 129 -3.01 0.63 -8.46
N THR A 130 -2.39 1.73 -8.14
CA THR A 130 -1.12 2.12 -8.73
C THR A 130 -0.10 1.09 -8.25
N VAL A 131 0.62 0.51 -9.19
CA VAL A 131 1.78 -0.34 -8.90
C VAL A 131 2.84 0.58 -8.31
N PHE A 132 2.90 0.66 -6.98
CA PHE A 132 3.82 1.55 -6.27
C PHE A 132 5.27 1.05 -6.33
N ALA A 133 5.47 -0.26 -6.42
CA ALA A 133 6.78 -0.90 -6.55
C ALA A 133 6.64 -2.26 -7.24
N SER A 134 7.73 -2.78 -7.77
CA SER A 134 7.81 -4.19 -8.13
C SER A 134 7.95 -5.01 -6.84
N TYR A 135 6.94 -5.79 -6.51
CA TYR A 135 6.96 -6.71 -5.40
C TYR A 135 7.57 -8.04 -5.86
N THR A 136 8.90 -8.12 -5.90
CA THR A 136 9.64 -9.32 -6.31
C THR A 136 10.30 -10.00 -5.13
N ILE A 137 10.39 -11.33 -5.19
CA ILE A 137 11.14 -12.17 -4.26
C ILE A 137 12.44 -12.55 -4.97
N ASP A 138 13.52 -11.84 -4.70
CA ASP A 138 14.81 -11.99 -5.39
C ASP A 138 16.03 -11.55 -4.54
N ASN A 139 15.86 -11.44 -3.21
CA ASN A 139 16.91 -11.07 -2.27
C ASN A 139 17.18 -12.17 -1.21
N GLN A 140 17.06 -13.44 -1.63
CA GLN A 140 17.20 -14.60 -0.75
C GLN A 140 18.60 -14.69 -0.12
N ASP A 141 19.64 -14.21 -0.82
CA ASP A 141 21.01 -14.20 -0.33
C ASP A 141 21.20 -13.29 0.90
N THR A 142 20.34 -12.28 1.05
CA THR A 142 20.29 -11.42 2.24
C THR A 142 19.35 -12.00 3.30
N VAL A 143 18.12 -12.34 2.92
CA VAL A 143 17.08 -12.78 3.86
C VAL A 143 17.39 -14.14 4.48
N GLY A 144 17.86 -15.10 3.68
CA GLY A 144 18.13 -16.46 4.15
C GLY A 144 19.06 -16.51 5.37
N PRO A 145 20.22 -15.83 5.38
CA PRO A 145 21.09 -15.74 6.53
C PRO A 145 20.51 -15.04 7.76
N TRP A 146 19.51 -14.18 7.60
CA TRP A 146 18.87 -13.46 8.72
C TRP A 146 17.93 -14.35 9.54
N LEU A 147 17.17 -15.24 8.88
CA LEU A 147 16.11 -16.02 9.53
C LEU A 147 16.59 -16.85 10.72
N PRO A 148 17.76 -17.52 10.70
CA PRO A 148 18.25 -18.27 11.86
C PRO A 148 18.79 -17.37 12.98
N GLN A 149 19.00 -16.06 12.77
CA GLN A 149 19.49 -15.12 13.77
C GLN A 149 18.38 -14.58 14.69
N VAL A 150 17.10 -14.81 14.34
CA VAL A 150 15.96 -14.41 15.17
C VAL A 150 16.00 -15.15 16.51
N SER A 151 16.01 -14.38 17.58
CA SER A 151 16.18 -14.88 18.96
C SER A 151 14.91 -14.65 19.80
N GLU A 152 14.24 -15.73 20.18
CA GLU A 152 13.12 -15.69 21.13
C GLU A 152 13.49 -14.94 22.40
N SER A 153 14.70 -15.18 22.94
CA SER A 153 15.12 -14.57 24.19
C SER A 153 15.27 -13.05 24.11
N HIS A 154 15.62 -12.49 22.95
CA HIS A 154 15.66 -11.03 22.76
C HIS A 154 14.24 -10.46 22.67
N ILE A 155 13.36 -11.09 21.89
CA ILE A 155 11.94 -10.69 21.81
C ILE A 155 11.34 -10.73 23.21
N ARG A 156 11.49 -11.85 23.92
CA ARG A 156 10.97 -12.03 25.27
C ARG A 156 11.50 -11.00 26.25
N ALA A 157 12.80 -10.65 26.22
CA ALA A 157 13.38 -9.66 27.09
C ALA A 157 12.80 -8.25 26.83
N THR A 158 12.51 -7.91 25.58
CA THR A 158 11.87 -6.64 25.22
C THR A 158 10.40 -6.59 25.67
N ILE A 159 9.62 -7.67 25.46
CA ILE A 159 8.26 -7.78 25.98
C ILE A 159 8.26 -7.64 27.52
N ASP A 160 9.13 -8.37 28.19
CA ASP A 160 9.24 -8.33 29.66
C ASP A 160 9.56 -6.93 30.16
N HIS A 161 10.54 -6.25 29.53
CA HIS A 161 10.89 -4.87 29.89
C HIS A 161 9.71 -3.90 29.72
N LEU A 162 9.01 -3.95 28.58
CA LEU A 162 7.92 -3.01 28.28
C LEU A 162 6.68 -3.29 29.15
N SER A 163 6.40 -4.55 29.48
CA SER A 163 5.19 -4.94 30.22
C SER A 163 5.36 -4.95 31.74
N THR A 164 6.60 -4.99 32.26
CA THR A 164 6.88 -5.03 33.70
C THR A 164 7.70 -3.84 34.20
N GLY A 165 8.48 -3.20 33.33
CA GLY A 165 9.29 -2.02 33.65
C GLY A 165 8.47 -0.75 33.86
N TYR A 166 7.25 -0.73 33.37
CA TYR A 166 6.31 0.39 33.48
C TYR A 166 4.94 -0.11 33.97
N PRO A 167 4.25 0.64 34.87
CA PRO A 167 2.87 0.30 35.28
C PRO A 167 1.89 0.26 34.11
N ASN A 168 2.12 1.11 33.13
CA ASN A 168 1.42 1.20 31.84
C ASN A 168 2.29 1.93 30.83
N ARG A 169 1.88 1.89 29.57
CA ARG A 169 2.45 2.71 28.48
C ARG A 169 1.40 3.68 27.90
N TYR A 170 0.40 4.04 28.73
CA TYR A 170 -0.71 4.88 28.32
C TYR A 170 -0.22 6.21 27.70
N TYR A 171 -0.80 6.62 26.59
CA TYR A 171 -0.36 7.75 25.79
C TYR A 171 -0.27 9.08 26.56
N ALA A 172 -1.11 9.28 27.57
CA ALA A 172 -1.17 10.49 28.38
C ALA A 172 -0.43 10.35 29.72
N SER A 173 0.31 9.24 29.95
CA SER A 173 1.09 9.03 31.18
C SER A 173 2.57 9.37 30.98
N SER A 174 3.25 9.72 32.08
CA SER A 174 4.70 9.87 32.08
C SER A 174 5.41 8.55 31.78
N HIS A 175 4.79 7.42 32.12
CA HIS A 175 5.29 6.07 31.85
C HIS A 175 5.26 5.77 30.34
N GLY A 176 4.19 6.14 29.65
CA GLY A 176 4.10 6.00 28.18
C GLY A 176 5.19 6.79 27.45
N LYS A 177 5.44 8.03 27.93
CA LYS A 177 6.55 8.84 27.41
C LYS A 177 7.91 8.17 27.66
N ALA A 178 8.17 7.70 28.88
CA ALA A 178 9.44 7.07 29.23
C ALA A 178 9.67 5.76 28.44
N ALA A 179 8.61 4.98 28.17
CA ALA A 179 8.71 3.80 27.32
C ALA A 179 9.08 4.16 25.88
N ALA A 180 8.49 5.22 25.31
CA ALA A 180 8.83 5.71 23.97
C ALA A 180 10.30 6.18 23.88
N GLU A 181 10.77 6.93 24.89
CA GLU A 181 12.18 7.36 24.99
C GLU A 181 13.13 6.16 25.09
N TRP A 182 12.76 5.12 25.84
CA TRP A 182 13.55 3.89 25.94
C TRP A 182 13.63 3.13 24.60
N ILE A 183 12.53 3.03 23.86
CA ILE A 183 12.50 2.42 22.52
C ILE A 183 13.39 3.22 21.56
N HIS A 184 13.28 4.55 21.54
CA HIS A 184 14.13 5.43 20.75
C HIS A 184 15.62 5.15 20.98
N ASP A 185 16.05 5.16 22.25
CA ASP A 185 17.45 4.95 22.60
C ASP A 185 17.91 3.52 22.30
N THR A 186 17.05 2.52 22.53
CA THR A 186 17.32 1.12 22.23
C THR A 186 17.51 0.91 20.73
N TRP A 187 16.59 1.40 19.90
CA TRP A 187 16.68 1.27 18.46
C TRP A 187 17.90 1.99 17.89
N LEU A 188 18.14 3.23 18.33
CA LEU A 188 19.31 3.99 17.89
C LEU A 188 20.63 3.29 18.27
N SER A 189 20.68 2.60 19.41
CA SER A 189 21.87 1.87 19.86
C SER A 189 22.31 0.76 18.90
N TYR A 190 21.36 0.10 18.21
CA TYR A 190 21.66 -0.91 17.18
C TYR A 190 22.32 -0.31 15.95
N GLY A 191 22.12 0.97 15.70
CA GLY A 191 22.80 1.69 14.61
C GLY A 191 24.30 1.79 14.79
N GLY A 192 24.82 1.60 16.02
CA GLY A 192 26.26 1.53 16.28
C GLY A 192 27.07 2.75 15.84
N GLY A 193 26.43 3.92 15.70
CA GLY A 193 27.05 5.15 15.21
C GLY A 193 27.18 5.23 13.69
N ARG A 194 26.47 4.40 12.93
CA ARG A 194 26.35 4.53 11.47
C ARG A 194 25.73 5.87 11.10
N SER A 195 26.29 6.55 10.10
CA SER A 195 25.83 7.87 9.65
C SER A 195 24.51 7.81 8.83
N ASP A 196 24.15 6.63 8.33
CA ASP A 196 22.92 6.36 7.60
C ASP A 196 21.79 5.90 8.52
N VAL A 197 22.00 5.82 9.84
CA VAL A 197 20.98 5.46 10.83
C VAL A 197 20.73 6.64 11.76
N SER A 198 19.47 7.03 11.87
CA SER A 198 19.02 8.09 12.78
C SER A 198 17.70 7.70 13.45
N ALA A 199 17.40 8.29 14.60
CA ALA A 199 16.11 8.14 15.25
C ALA A 199 15.58 9.50 15.71
N GLU A 200 14.26 9.66 15.70
CA GLU A 200 13.57 10.85 16.17
C GLU A 200 12.34 10.51 17.00
N LEU A 201 11.98 11.43 17.88
CA LEU A 201 10.72 11.40 18.62
C LEU A 201 9.73 12.33 17.93
N PHE A 202 8.75 11.74 17.23
CA PHE A 202 7.72 12.47 16.51
C PHE A 202 6.57 12.83 17.47
N SER A 203 6.37 14.12 17.72
CA SER A 203 5.28 14.61 18.57
C SER A 203 4.06 14.95 17.72
N CYS A 204 2.91 14.40 18.09
CA CYS A 204 1.63 14.82 17.54
C CYS A 204 0.81 15.54 18.62
N SER A 205 0.09 16.59 18.25
CA SER A 205 -0.63 17.45 19.22
C SER A 205 -1.71 16.70 20.00
N SER A 206 -2.31 15.63 19.45
CA SER A 206 -3.31 14.81 20.12
C SER A 206 -2.75 13.54 20.77
N CYS A 207 -1.45 13.29 20.66
CA CYS A 207 -0.82 12.16 21.33
C CYS A 207 -0.43 12.46 22.79
N SER A 208 -0.80 13.61 23.29
CA SER A 208 -0.50 14.07 24.65
C SER A 208 1.02 14.06 24.95
N THR A 209 1.46 13.33 25.99
CA THR A 209 2.87 13.30 26.39
C THR A 209 3.70 12.25 25.66
N GLN A 210 3.10 11.19 25.12
CA GLN A 210 3.82 10.12 24.43
C GLN A 210 4.14 10.53 22.99
N PRO A 211 5.42 10.61 22.58
CA PRO A 211 5.78 10.75 21.17
C PRO A 211 5.76 9.40 20.47
N SER A 212 5.56 9.39 19.16
CA SER A 212 5.91 8.24 18.33
C SER A 212 7.42 8.18 18.14
N VAL A 213 7.95 6.99 17.88
CA VAL A 213 9.38 6.77 17.60
C VAL A 213 9.54 6.45 16.12
N ILE A 214 10.47 7.12 15.45
CA ILE A 214 10.80 6.83 14.05
C ILE A 214 12.31 6.61 13.96
N LEU A 215 12.74 5.37 13.66
CA LEU A 215 14.12 5.10 13.28
C LEU A 215 14.18 5.02 11.75
N THR A 216 15.17 5.68 11.18
CA THR A 216 15.43 5.70 9.73
C THR A 216 16.76 5.05 9.43
N ILE A 217 16.76 4.15 8.43
CA ILE A 217 17.96 3.65 7.75
C ILE A 217 17.90 4.22 6.33
N GLU A 218 18.77 5.15 6.02
CA GLU A 218 18.83 5.81 4.72
C GLU A 218 19.16 4.80 3.61
N GLY A 219 18.37 4.83 2.53
CA GLY A 219 18.62 4.02 1.34
C GLY A 219 19.77 4.56 0.50
N SER A 220 20.30 3.73 -0.37
CA SER A 220 21.38 4.13 -1.30
C SER A 220 20.83 4.78 -2.58
N ASP A 221 20.54 4.02 -3.61
CA ASP A 221 20.15 4.52 -4.94
C ASP A 221 18.64 4.70 -5.14
N LEU A 222 17.83 4.08 -4.28
CA LEU A 222 16.37 4.23 -4.23
C LEU A 222 15.91 4.96 -2.94
N ALA A 223 16.74 5.83 -2.39
CA ALA A 223 16.49 6.49 -1.10
C ALA A 223 15.17 7.28 -1.03
N ASN A 224 14.59 7.67 -2.18
CA ASN A 224 13.29 8.34 -2.24
C ASN A 224 12.08 7.40 -2.12
N GLU A 225 12.31 6.08 -2.15
CA GLU A 225 11.30 5.06 -1.92
C GLU A 225 11.40 4.58 -0.48
N VAL A 226 10.27 4.61 0.24
CA VAL A 226 10.26 4.35 1.69
C VAL A 226 9.51 3.07 1.99
N VAL A 227 10.16 2.19 2.75
CA VAL A 227 9.57 0.98 3.34
C VAL A 227 9.33 1.24 4.83
N VAL A 228 8.14 0.93 5.33
CA VAL A 228 7.76 1.15 6.72
C VAL A 228 7.43 -0.17 7.41
N LEU A 229 7.94 -0.36 8.60
CA LEU A 229 7.52 -1.42 9.52
C LEU A 229 7.07 -0.74 10.82
N GLY A 230 5.87 -1.06 11.32
CA GLY A 230 5.27 -0.36 12.44
C GLY A 230 4.59 -1.27 13.47
N GLY A 231 4.44 -0.75 14.69
CA GLY A 231 3.69 -1.27 15.82
C GLY A 231 3.36 -0.12 16.75
N HIS A 232 2.48 -0.29 17.75
CA HIS A 232 2.15 0.81 18.64
C HIS A 232 2.80 0.73 20.01
N LEU A 233 2.99 1.88 20.64
CA LEU A 233 3.73 2.02 21.88
C LEU A 233 2.83 1.97 23.13
N ASP A 234 1.62 2.51 23.02
CA ASP A 234 0.73 2.67 24.15
C ASP A 234 0.06 1.35 24.57
N SER A 235 -0.41 1.32 25.79
CA SER A 235 -1.21 0.23 26.33
C SER A 235 -2.29 0.78 27.23
N ILE A 236 -3.44 0.09 27.26
CA ILE A 236 -4.57 0.42 28.12
C ILE A 236 -5.07 -0.81 28.88
N SER A 237 -5.87 -0.58 29.92
CA SER A 237 -6.62 -1.64 30.57
C SER A 237 -7.88 -1.08 31.22
N ASN A 238 -8.76 -1.99 31.63
CA ASN A 238 -9.97 -1.68 32.40
C ASN A 238 -9.71 -1.41 33.89
N SER A 239 -8.43 -1.34 34.34
CA SER A 239 -8.05 -1.24 35.75
C SER A 239 -7.94 0.19 36.28
N GLY A 240 -8.26 1.22 35.49
CA GLY A 240 -8.13 2.61 35.90
C GLY A 240 -7.89 3.53 34.70
N SER A 241 -7.26 4.68 34.95
CA SER A 241 -6.94 5.66 33.92
C SER A 241 -5.66 6.44 34.25
N GLY A 242 -5.00 6.94 33.22
CA GLY A 242 -3.81 7.81 33.35
C GLY A 242 -2.64 7.13 34.05
N GLU A 243 -1.93 7.89 34.88
CA GLU A 243 -0.70 7.45 35.55
C GLU A 243 -0.86 6.19 36.42
N ASN A 244 -2.04 5.97 36.99
CA ASN A 244 -2.30 4.90 37.97
C ASN A 244 -2.93 3.65 37.35
N MET A 245 -3.13 3.63 36.04
CA MET A 245 -3.65 2.46 35.34
C MET A 245 -2.61 1.33 35.40
N ALA A 246 -3.06 0.10 35.66
CA ALA A 246 -2.22 -1.08 35.49
C ALA A 246 -2.52 -1.71 34.13
N ALA A 247 -1.70 -1.41 33.15
CA ALA A 247 -1.84 -1.89 31.77
C ALA A 247 -0.51 -2.48 31.27
N PRO A 248 -0.22 -3.76 31.59
CA PRO A 248 1.01 -4.41 31.15
C PRO A 248 1.14 -4.43 29.63
N GLY A 249 0.06 -4.73 28.89
CA GLY A 249 0.05 -4.76 27.43
C GLY A 249 1.21 -5.59 26.88
N ALA A 250 1.37 -6.83 27.37
CA ALA A 250 2.50 -7.65 26.96
C ALA A 250 2.35 -8.18 25.55
N ASP A 251 1.12 -8.46 25.16
CA ASP A 251 0.77 -8.81 23.78
C ASP A 251 0.43 -7.54 22.99
N ASP A 252 -0.38 -6.69 23.56
CA ASP A 252 -0.91 -5.47 22.98
C ASP A 252 -0.24 -4.21 23.54
N ASP A 253 0.78 -3.59 22.88
CA ASP A 253 1.51 -4.12 21.74
C ASP A 253 3.02 -4.15 22.06
N ALA A 254 3.39 -4.56 23.30
CA ALA A 254 4.81 -4.79 23.58
C ALA A 254 5.36 -5.91 22.69
N SER A 255 4.52 -6.86 22.23
CA SER A 255 4.94 -7.97 21.38
C SER A 255 5.29 -7.51 19.98
N GLY A 256 4.51 -6.62 19.36
CA GLY A 256 4.82 -6.06 18.04
C GLY A 256 6.07 -5.19 18.08
N ILE A 257 6.20 -4.31 19.07
CA ILE A 257 7.41 -3.51 19.28
C ILE A 257 8.63 -4.40 19.51
N ALA A 258 8.50 -5.49 20.27
CA ALA A 258 9.61 -6.43 20.50
C ALA A 258 9.99 -7.18 19.22
N THR A 259 9.01 -7.55 18.41
CA THR A 259 9.23 -8.17 17.11
C THR A 259 9.96 -7.22 16.16
N LEU A 260 9.54 -5.96 16.07
CA LEU A 260 10.23 -4.92 15.30
C LEU A 260 11.66 -4.69 15.79
N THR A 261 11.85 -4.66 17.10
CA THR A 261 13.19 -4.50 17.74
C THR A 261 14.14 -5.62 17.34
N GLU A 262 13.65 -6.86 17.30
CA GLU A 262 14.44 -8.01 16.86
C GLU A 262 14.76 -7.97 15.36
N VAL A 263 13.79 -7.58 14.52
CA VAL A 263 14.00 -7.38 13.08
C VAL A 263 15.09 -6.34 12.83
N LEU A 264 15.02 -5.21 13.50
CA LEU A 264 16.01 -4.15 13.42
C LEU A 264 17.40 -4.64 13.87
N ARG A 265 17.47 -5.35 15.01
CA ARG A 265 18.72 -5.91 15.52
C ARG A 265 19.40 -6.84 14.52
N VAL A 266 18.63 -7.76 13.93
CA VAL A 266 19.16 -8.71 12.94
C VAL A 266 19.62 -7.99 11.69
N ALA A 267 18.81 -7.10 11.11
CA ALA A 267 19.16 -6.37 9.90
C ALA A 267 20.43 -5.51 10.07
N LEU A 268 20.61 -4.87 11.23
CA LEU A 268 21.78 -4.00 11.47
C LEU A 268 23.04 -4.77 11.90
N ALA A 269 22.92 -5.99 12.45
CA ALA A 269 24.05 -6.79 12.94
C ALA A 269 25.07 -7.12 11.84
N ASP A 270 24.64 -7.36 10.62
CA ASP A 270 25.49 -7.71 9.48
C ASP A 270 26.00 -6.47 8.73
N GLY A 271 25.69 -5.26 9.19
CA GLY A 271 26.07 -4.04 8.51
C GLY A 271 25.32 -3.81 7.19
N TRP A 272 24.17 -4.47 7.00
CA TRP A 272 23.33 -4.34 5.82
C TRP A 272 22.99 -2.89 5.51
N LYS A 273 22.99 -2.57 4.23
CA LYS A 273 22.55 -1.28 3.70
C LYS A 273 21.42 -1.51 2.70
N PRO A 274 20.29 -0.85 2.87
CA PRO A 274 19.18 -0.96 1.94
C PRO A 274 19.38 -0.08 0.69
N ARG A 275 18.73 -0.46 -0.40
CA ARG A 275 18.56 0.43 -1.56
C ARG A 275 17.47 1.47 -1.28
N ARG A 276 16.35 1.05 -0.67
CA ARG A 276 15.23 1.92 -0.27
C ARG A 276 15.41 2.39 1.16
N THR A 277 14.99 3.60 1.45
CA THR A 277 14.96 4.08 2.84
C THR A 277 13.97 3.25 3.67
N VAL A 278 14.42 2.80 4.82
CA VAL A 278 13.60 2.02 5.75
C VAL A 278 13.28 2.84 6.98
N LYS A 279 12.02 2.78 7.42
CA LYS A 279 11.59 3.40 8.67
C LYS A 279 10.92 2.37 9.57
N PHE A 280 11.49 2.20 10.77
CA PHE A 280 10.85 1.49 11.87
C PHE A 280 10.07 2.50 12.68
N MET A 281 8.81 2.22 12.97
CA MET A 281 7.92 3.16 13.66
C MET A 281 7.24 2.51 14.85
N GLY A 282 7.34 3.19 16.01
CA GLY A 282 6.51 2.91 17.17
C GLY A 282 5.47 4.03 17.29
N TYR A 283 4.20 3.71 17.08
CA TYR A 283 3.14 4.72 17.05
C TYR A 283 2.62 5.02 18.44
N ALA A 284 2.39 6.28 18.73
CA ALA A 284 1.77 6.73 19.98
C ALA A 284 0.25 6.80 19.84
N ALA A 285 -0.45 6.58 20.96
CA ALA A 285 -1.91 6.81 21.06
C ALA A 285 -2.75 6.05 20.01
N GLU A 286 -2.39 4.80 19.72
CA GLU A 286 -3.17 3.89 18.89
C GLU A 286 -4.54 3.62 19.53
N GLU A 287 -4.51 3.23 20.80
CA GLU A 287 -5.63 2.78 21.63
C GLU A 287 -6.75 3.82 21.81
N VAL A 288 -6.48 5.03 21.43
CA VAL A 288 -7.42 6.16 21.53
C VAL A 288 -7.74 6.76 20.16
N GLY A 289 -7.64 5.95 19.11
CA GLY A 289 -8.09 6.26 17.75
C GLY A 289 -6.97 6.52 16.75
N LEU A 290 -5.92 5.69 16.74
CA LEU A 290 -4.84 5.64 15.73
C LEU A 290 -4.15 6.99 15.53
N ARG A 291 -3.96 7.77 16.61
CA ARG A 291 -3.59 9.19 16.47
C ARG A 291 -2.18 9.39 15.94
N GLY A 292 -1.21 8.64 16.43
CA GLY A 292 0.19 8.75 16.04
C GLY A 292 0.43 8.34 14.60
N SER A 293 -0.07 7.17 14.22
CA SER A 293 0.05 6.68 12.84
C SER A 293 -0.67 7.55 11.83
N ASN A 294 -1.86 8.04 12.18
CA ASN A 294 -2.62 8.95 11.31
C ASN A 294 -1.86 10.28 11.11
N ALA A 295 -1.30 10.85 12.18
CA ALA A 295 -0.50 12.06 12.09
C ALA A 295 0.71 11.88 11.17
N ILE A 296 1.44 10.77 11.32
CA ILE A 296 2.61 10.47 10.48
C ILE A 296 2.19 10.22 9.03
N ALA A 297 1.18 9.38 8.78
CA ALA A 297 0.72 9.03 7.44
C ALA A 297 0.20 10.26 6.67
N GLN A 298 -0.55 11.15 7.33
CA GLN A 298 -1.00 12.41 6.74
C GLN A 298 0.16 13.37 6.47
N SER A 299 1.15 13.44 7.38
CA SER A 299 2.37 14.21 7.16
C SER A 299 3.09 13.75 5.90
N PHE A 300 3.30 12.44 5.75
CA PHE A 300 3.94 11.83 4.59
C PHE A 300 3.16 12.12 3.31
N SER A 301 1.83 11.96 3.35
CA SER A 301 0.95 12.25 2.21
C SER A 301 1.05 13.72 1.77
N SER A 302 1.02 14.66 2.72
CA SER A 302 1.12 16.08 2.42
C SER A 302 2.48 16.51 1.84
N GLN A 303 3.53 15.79 2.20
CA GLN A 303 4.90 16.00 1.69
C GLN A 303 5.17 15.24 0.39
N GLY A 304 4.25 14.39 -0.06
CA GLY A 304 4.43 13.56 -1.25
C GLY A 304 5.52 12.50 -1.08
N VAL A 305 5.73 11.98 0.14
CA VAL A 305 6.69 10.90 0.40
C VAL A 305 6.24 9.64 -0.35
N ASN A 306 7.13 9.00 -1.06
CA ASN A 306 6.84 7.79 -1.82
C ASN A 306 6.98 6.53 -0.93
N VAL A 307 5.94 6.18 -0.17
CA VAL A 307 5.92 4.95 0.62
C VAL A 307 5.48 3.78 -0.26
N VAL A 308 6.37 2.82 -0.45
CA VAL A 308 6.15 1.66 -1.33
C VAL A 308 5.56 0.45 -0.64
N GLY A 309 5.55 0.41 0.68
CA GLY A 309 4.90 -0.62 1.46
C GLY A 309 5.02 -0.39 2.96
N VAL A 310 3.94 -0.68 3.67
CA VAL A 310 3.86 -0.61 5.14
C VAL A 310 3.47 -1.99 5.66
N LEU A 311 4.26 -2.55 6.56
CA LEU A 311 3.91 -3.74 7.31
C LEU A 311 3.64 -3.36 8.78
N GLN A 312 2.41 -3.57 9.23
CA GLN A 312 2.04 -3.45 10.64
C GLN A 312 2.20 -4.78 11.34
N LEU A 313 2.78 -4.72 12.52
CA LEU A 313 2.90 -5.82 13.47
C LEU A 313 2.28 -5.36 14.80
N ASP A 314 1.17 -5.97 15.14
CA ASP A 314 0.40 -5.63 16.32
C ASP A 314 -0.22 -6.93 16.86
N MET A 315 0.02 -7.22 18.13
CA MET A 315 -0.29 -8.49 18.78
C MET A 315 0.36 -9.68 18.05
N THR A 316 1.57 -10.03 18.48
CA THR A 316 2.40 -11.04 17.79
C THR A 316 2.68 -12.29 18.60
N ASN A 317 2.24 -12.36 19.87
CA ASN A 317 2.73 -13.37 20.81
C ASN A 317 1.68 -14.34 21.37
N TYR A 318 0.48 -14.39 20.86
CA TYR A 318 -0.53 -15.33 21.32
C TYR A 318 -0.82 -16.44 20.29
N ALA A 319 -0.70 -17.70 20.69
CA ALA A 319 -0.73 -18.87 19.82
C ALA A 319 -1.77 -19.94 20.24
N SER A 320 -2.97 -19.54 20.67
CA SER A 320 -3.97 -20.48 21.15
C SER A 320 -5.05 -20.79 20.10
N GLY A 321 -5.11 -22.03 19.63
CA GLY A 321 -6.36 -22.65 19.18
C GLY A 321 -6.82 -22.46 17.74
N SER A 322 -6.15 -21.69 16.89
CA SER A 322 -6.63 -21.40 15.52
C SER A 322 -6.24 -22.45 14.48
N GLY A 323 -5.22 -23.26 14.75
CA GLY A 323 -4.68 -24.23 13.78
C GLY A 323 -3.81 -23.62 12.70
N VAL A 324 -3.49 -22.31 12.81
CA VAL A 324 -2.50 -21.59 12.00
C VAL A 324 -1.49 -20.88 12.91
N ASP A 325 -0.34 -20.48 12.38
CA ASP A 325 0.70 -19.81 13.15
C ASP A 325 0.56 -18.29 13.14
N MET A 326 -0.09 -17.73 12.10
CA MET A 326 -0.37 -16.30 11.94
C MET A 326 -1.51 -16.05 10.98
N GLN A 327 -2.05 -14.84 11.00
CA GLN A 327 -3.17 -14.43 10.15
C GLN A 327 -2.89 -13.11 9.44
N LEU A 328 -3.23 -13.02 8.16
CA LEU A 328 -3.20 -11.80 7.37
C LEU A 328 -4.53 -11.06 7.53
N ILE A 329 -4.49 -9.79 7.95
CA ILE A 329 -5.67 -8.93 8.02
C ILE A 329 -6.09 -8.52 6.61
N THR A 330 -7.38 -8.68 6.29
CA THR A 330 -7.88 -8.53 4.91
C THR A 330 -8.50 -7.16 4.62
N ASP A 331 -8.98 -6.46 5.63
CA ASP A 331 -9.60 -5.15 5.52
C ASP A 331 -8.58 -4.01 5.81
N TYR A 332 -8.85 -2.84 5.27
CA TYR A 332 -7.95 -1.67 5.31
C TYR A 332 -6.51 -2.00 4.85
N SER A 333 -6.37 -2.96 3.97
CA SER A 333 -5.07 -3.44 3.46
C SER A 333 -5.04 -3.40 1.93
N ASN A 334 -3.87 -3.12 1.35
CA ASN A 334 -3.68 -3.11 -0.10
C ASN A 334 -3.55 -4.54 -0.63
N SER A 335 -4.35 -4.92 -1.63
CA SER A 335 -4.40 -6.30 -2.15
C SER A 335 -3.10 -6.77 -2.80
N ALA A 336 -2.36 -5.88 -3.48
CA ALA A 336 -1.07 -6.22 -4.07
C ALA A 336 0.00 -6.44 -2.99
N LEU A 337 0.01 -5.58 -1.96
CA LEU A 337 0.92 -5.76 -0.82
C LEU A 337 0.56 -7.02 0.00
N GLN A 338 -0.73 -7.30 0.19
CA GLN A 338 -1.16 -8.57 0.80
C GLN A 338 -0.66 -9.78 0.01
N GLN A 339 -0.68 -9.72 -1.33
CA GLN A 339 -0.14 -10.80 -2.15
C GLN A 339 1.36 -10.93 -1.94
N PHE A 340 2.09 -9.83 -1.93
CA PHE A 340 3.52 -9.84 -1.64
C PHE A 340 3.85 -10.43 -0.26
N VAL A 341 3.09 -10.08 0.79
CA VAL A 341 3.26 -10.68 2.12
C VAL A 341 3.00 -12.20 2.08
N ARG A 342 2.02 -12.65 1.29
CA ARG A 342 1.80 -14.10 1.07
C ARG A 342 2.97 -14.75 0.35
N ASP A 343 3.51 -14.09 -0.67
CA ASP A 343 4.66 -14.61 -1.44
C ASP A 343 5.91 -14.70 -0.55
N VAL A 344 6.16 -13.71 0.30
CA VAL A 344 7.22 -13.74 1.33
C VAL A 344 7.00 -14.91 2.30
N PHE A 345 5.77 -15.13 2.76
CA PHE A 345 5.47 -16.26 3.63
C PHE A 345 5.73 -17.59 2.91
N ASP A 346 5.25 -17.73 1.69
CA ASP A 346 5.36 -18.97 0.93
C ASP A 346 6.82 -19.31 0.60
N GLU A 347 7.67 -18.30 0.34
CA GLU A 347 9.11 -18.48 0.10
C GLU A 347 9.87 -18.86 1.38
N TYR A 348 9.66 -18.14 2.48
CA TYR A 348 10.56 -18.21 3.63
C TYR A 348 10.00 -18.99 4.83
N LEU A 349 8.69 -19.06 5.02
CA LEU A 349 8.08 -19.59 6.21
C LEU A 349 7.37 -20.94 5.96
N ALA A 350 6.70 -21.09 4.83
CA ALA A 350 6.06 -22.36 4.47
C ALA A 350 7.04 -23.54 4.42
N PRO A 351 8.29 -23.40 3.93
CA PRO A 351 9.30 -24.46 3.99
C PRO A 351 9.71 -24.85 5.41
N LEU A 352 9.46 -24.00 6.42
CA LEU A 352 9.69 -24.30 7.83
C LEU A 352 8.52 -25.05 8.47
N GLY A 353 7.47 -25.37 7.70
CA GLY A 353 6.27 -26.05 8.17
C GLY A 353 5.25 -25.14 8.85
N LEU A 354 5.43 -23.80 8.74
CA LEU A 354 4.50 -22.82 9.29
C LEU A 354 3.27 -22.64 8.38
N THR A 355 2.18 -22.21 8.98
CA THR A 355 0.88 -22.05 8.32
C THR A 355 0.33 -20.66 8.55
N ARG A 356 -0.43 -20.13 7.56
CA ARG A 356 -1.09 -18.82 7.64
C ARG A 356 -2.58 -18.93 7.33
N GLY A 357 -3.33 -18.07 7.99
CA GLY A 357 -4.75 -17.85 7.71
C GLY A 357 -5.01 -16.42 7.27
N THR A 358 -6.29 -16.06 7.28
CA THR A 358 -6.76 -14.68 7.09
C THR A 358 -7.77 -14.33 8.16
N TYR A 359 -7.77 -13.07 8.56
CA TYR A 359 -8.73 -12.54 9.52
C TYR A 359 -9.31 -11.23 9.00
N THR A 360 -10.59 -10.98 9.24
CA THR A 360 -11.27 -9.74 8.88
C THR A 360 -11.80 -9.08 10.14
N CYS A 361 -11.27 -7.91 10.46
CA CYS A 361 -11.69 -7.14 11.63
C CYS A 361 -13.10 -6.54 11.45
N GLY A 362 -13.44 -6.13 10.23
CA GLY A 362 -14.66 -5.38 9.93
C GLY A 362 -14.56 -3.87 10.23
N TYR A 363 -13.37 -3.38 10.57
CA TYR A 363 -13.06 -1.97 10.87
C TYR A 363 -11.54 -1.74 10.75
N GLY A 364 -11.09 -0.47 10.88
CA GLY A 364 -9.67 -0.16 10.96
C GLY A 364 -9.10 -0.53 12.32
N CYS A 365 -8.66 -1.78 12.45
CA CYS A 365 -8.35 -2.39 13.75
C CYS A 365 -6.92 -2.18 14.23
N SER A 366 -6.08 -1.51 13.45
CA SER A 366 -4.73 -1.09 13.85
C SER A 366 -4.17 -0.03 12.88
N ASP A 367 -2.96 0.41 13.09
CA ASP A 367 -2.31 1.53 12.41
C ASP A 367 -2.16 1.39 10.90
N HIS A 368 -2.17 0.16 10.33
CA HIS A 368 -2.19 -0.05 8.87
C HIS A 368 -3.36 0.69 8.19
N ALA A 369 -4.48 0.86 8.90
CA ALA A 369 -5.64 1.56 8.40
C ALA A 369 -5.38 3.07 8.21
N SER A 370 -4.56 3.68 9.05
CA SER A 370 -4.12 5.08 8.88
C SER A 370 -3.35 5.28 7.58
N TRP A 371 -2.44 4.35 7.27
CA TRP A 371 -1.64 4.40 6.04
C TRP A 371 -2.47 4.16 4.79
N THR A 372 -3.36 3.16 4.82
CA THR A 372 -4.31 2.90 3.72
C THR A 372 -5.19 4.11 3.46
N SER A 373 -5.68 4.75 4.52
CA SER A 373 -6.53 5.95 4.41
C SER A 373 -5.77 7.18 3.90
N ALA A 374 -4.46 7.25 4.13
CA ALA A 374 -3.59 8.27 3.56
C ALA A 374 -3.20 8.00 2.10
N GLY A 375 -3.62 6.85 1.53
CA GLY A 375 -3.36 6.48 0.14
C GLY A 375 -2.13 5.60 -0.07
N TYR A 376 -1.56 5.05 1.00
CA TYR A 376 -0.37 4.21 0.94
C TYR A 376 -0.69 2.71 0.97
N PRO A 377 0.11 1.87 0.31
CA PRO A 377 -0.05 0.42 0.42
C PRO A 377 0.36 -0.05 1.81
N ALA A 378 -0.60 -0.61 2.55
CA ALA A 378 -0.37 -1.18 3.87
C ALA A 378 -0.93 -2.60 3.97
N ALA A 379 -0.30 -3.42 4.80
CA ALA A 379 -0.75 -4.75 5.19
C ALA A 379 -0.42 -4.97 6.67
N MET A 380 -1.15 -5.89 7.29
CA MET A 380 -0.93 -6.27 8.69
C MET A 380 -0.89 -7.78 8.81
N MET A 381 0.13 -8.28 9.49
CA MET A 381 0.18 -9.65 9.98
C MET A 381 -0.09 -9.66 11.48
N PHE A 382 -0.95 -10.57 11.86
CA PHE A 382 -1.51 -10.74 13.18
C PHE A 382 -1.17 -12.13 13.71
N GLU A 383 -1.23 -12.32 14.98
CA GLU A 383 -1.00 -13.59 15.65
C GLU A 383 -1.98 -14.71 15.25
N ALA A 384 -1.78 -15.91 15.79
CA ALA A 384 -2.54 -17.11 15.43
C ALA A 384 -4.03 -17.01 15.78
N SER A 385 -4.37 -16.37 16.90
CA SER A 385 -5.75 -16.18 17.36
C SER A 385 -5.83 -15.00 18.32
N PHE A 386 -7.00 -14.42 18.44
CA PHE A 386 -7.24 -13.26 19.28
C PHE A 386 -6.99 -13.56 20.77
N ASN A 387 -6.20 -12.75 21.44
CA ASN A 387 -5.91 -12.87 22.88
C ASN A 387 -7.09 -12.35 23.71
N ASN A 388 -7.75 -13.21 24.45
CA ASN A 388 -8.88 -12.84 25.31
C ASN A 388 -8.48 -12.07 26.57
N ARG A 389 -7.20 -11.79 26.81
CA ARG A 389 -6.68 -10.95 27.89
C ARG A 389 -6.46 -9.51 27.47
N LEU A 390 -6.70 -9.21 26.21
CA LEU A 390 -6.60 -7.87 25.63
C LEU A 390 -7.24 -6.82 26.56
N HIS A 391 -6.57 -5.70 26.77
CA HIS A 391 -6.99 -4.56 27.61
C HIS A 391 -7.35 -4.94 29.05
N THR A 392 -6.66 -5.93 29.59
CA THR A 392 -6.80 -6.30 31.00
C THR A 392 -5.44 -6.33 31.71
N THR A 393 -5.46 -6.31 33.04
CA THR A 393 -4.24 -6.51 33.84
C THR A 393 -3.62 -7.91 33.69
N SER A 394 -4.29 -8.84 33.02
CA SER A 394 -3.80 -10.19 32.75
C SER A 394 -3.14 -10.35 31.38
N ASP A 395 -3.08 -9.29 30.58
CA ASP A 395 -2.23 -9.24 29.37
C ASP A 395 -0.75 -9.12 29.79
N THR A 396 -0.20 -10.25 30.17
CA THR A 396 1.16 -10.40 30.69
C THR A 396 1.87 -11.54 30.01
N LEU A 397 3.19 -11.48 29.93
CA LEU A 397 3.99 -12.56 29.35
C LEU A 397 3.74 -13.92 30.04
N PRO A 398 3.67 -14.04 31.38
CA PRO A 398 3.22 -15.29 32.02
C PRO A 398 1.80 -15.72 31.65
N GLY A 399 0.88 -14.76 31.41
CA GLY A 399 -0.48 -15.03 30.95
C GLY A 399 -0.54 -15.69 29.57
N MET A 400 0.49 -15.45 28.74
CA MET A 400 0.69 -16.04 27.41
C MET A 400 1.65 -17.26 27.43
N GLY A 401 1.93 -17.85 28.59
CA GLY A 401 2.80 -19.02 28.70
C GLY A 401 4.28 -18.74 29.01
N GLY A 402 4.65 -17.48 29.21
CA GLY A 402 6.00 -17.07 29.65
C GLY A 402 7.08 -17.17 28.56
N THR A 403 6.68 -17.20 27.29
CA THR A 403 7.59 -17.31 26.14
C THR A 403 7.21 -16.30 25.05
N ALA A 404 8.17 -15.94 24.22
CA ALA A 404 7.95 -15.16 22.99
C ALA A 404 8.07 -16.03 21.73
N GLN A 405 7.95 -17.34 21.86
CA GLN A 405 8.05 -18.26 20.73
C GLN A 405 7.02 -17.97 19.62
N PRO A 406 5.77 -17.55 19.90
CA PRO A 406 4.81 -17.17 18.85
C PRO A 406 5.22 -15.96 18.01
N SER A 407 5.98 -15.02 18.55
CA SER A 407 6.49 -13.85 17.82
C SER A 407 7.64 -14.18 16.85
N VAL A 408 8.33 -15.31 17.03
CA VAL A 408 9.49 -15.70 16.19
C VAL A 408 9.10 -15.84 14.71
N PRO A 409 8.01 -16.52 14.32
CA PRO A 409 7.55 -16.57 12.93
C PRO A 409 7.25 -15.20 12.33
N LEU A 410 6.62 -14.31 13.11
CA LEU A 410 6.29 -12.95 12.64
C LEU A 410 7.55 -12.10 12.44
N ALA A 411 8.57 -12.23 13.32
CA ALA A 411 9.87 -11.58 13.11
C ALA A 411 10.56 -12.09 11.82
N LYS A 412 10.48 -13.37 11.52
CA LYS A 412 11.01 -13.95 10.28
C LYS A 412 10.26 -13.44 9.05
N LEU A 413 8.93 -13.34 9.12
CA LEU A 413 8.13 -12.75 8.05
C LEU A 413 8.52 -11.30 7.79
N ALA A 414 8.65 -10.52 8.87
CA ALA A 414 9.02 -9.11 8.78
C ALA A 414 10.44 -8.91 8.23
N LEU A 415 11.40 -9.81 8.53
CA LEU A 415 12.72 -9.83 7.89
C LEU A 415 12.63 -10.13 6.40
N GLY A 416 11.79 -11.09 6.01
CA GLY A 416 11.52 -11.37 4.59
C GLY A 416 10.91 -10.16 3.88
N PHE A 417 9.89 -9.56 4.47
CA PHE A 417 9.29 -8.34 3.94
C PHE A 417 10.31 -7.20 3.80
N LEU A 418 11.08 -6.97 4.85
CA LEU A 418 12.11 -5.93 4.88
C LEU A 418 13.16 -6.15 3.79
N GLY A 419 13.78 -7.32 3.75
CA GLY A 419 14.87 -7.61 2.80
C GLY A 419 14.39 -7.59 1.36
N GLU A 420 13.22 -8.20 1.09
CA GLU A 420 12.67 -8.27 -0.27
C GLU A 420 12.12 -6.94 -0.77
N LEU A 421 11.59 -6.09 0.10
CA LEU A 421 11.06 -4.79 -0.34
C LEU A 421 12.12 -3.69 -0.34
N ALA A 422 12.99 -3.64 0.67
CA ALA A 422 14.03 -2.61 0.75
C ALA A 422 15.24 -2.90 -0.14
N LYS A 423 15.46 -4.16 -0.51
CA LYS A 423 16.61 -4.67 -1.28
C LYS A 423 17.96 -4.36 -0.62
N THR A 424 19.01 -4.95 -1.12
CA THR A 424 20.38 -4.74 -0.61
C THR A 424 21.17 -3.82 -1.53
N ASP A 425 21.98 -2.93 -0.98
CA ASP A 425 22.86 -2.06 -1.74
C ASP A 425 23.81 -2.90 -2.63
N GLY A 426 23.86 -2.57 -3.91
CA GLY A 426 24.61 -3.33 -4.91
C GLY A 426 23.80 -4.40 -5.65
N ASP A 427 22.58 -4.72 -5.23
CA ASP A 427 21.69 -5.58 -6.00
C ASP A 427 21.23 -4.89 -7.29
N THR A 428 21.21 -5.64 -8.38
CA THR A 428 20.57 -5.17 -9.60
C THR A 428 19.10 -5.56 -9.54
N GLU A 429 18.21 -4.60 -9.33
CA GLU A 429 16.78 -4.88 -9.40
C GLU A 429 16.41 -5.37 -10.80
N PRO A 430 15.75 -6.54 -10.93
CA PRO A 430 15.17 -6.90 -12.21
C PRO A 430 14.12 -5.84 -12.58
N PRO A 431 13.95 -5.54 -13.88
CA PRO A 431 12.98 -4.52 -14.29
C PRO A 431 11.59 -4.86 -13.73
N PRO A 432 10.84 -3.87 -13.23
CA PRO A 432 9.55 -4.09 -12.60
C PRO A 432 8.61 -4.87 -13.52
N THR A 433 8.17 -6.06 -13.10
CA THR A 433 7.33 -6.98 -13.88
C THR A 433 5.88 -6.52 -14.04
N GLY A 434 5.58 -5.27 -13.72
CA GLY A 434 4.27 -4.64 -13.90
C GLY A 434 4.19 -3.52 -14.93
N ASN A 435 5.32 -3.03 -15.43
CA ASN A 435 5.37 -1.89 -16.36
C ASN A 435 5.69 -2.34 -17.79
N THR A 436 4.94 -3.31 -18.33
CA THR A 436 5.09 -3.73 -19.73
C THR A 436 4.19 -2.89 -20.63
N LEU A 437 4.79 -2.22 -21.60
CA LEU A 437 4.06 -1.49 -22.62
C LEU A 437 3.39 -2.45 -23.58
N THR A 438 2.12 -2.19 -23.88
CA THR A 438 1.38 -2.85 -24.96
C THR A 438 1.55 -2.02 -26.22
N LYS A 439 1.86 -2.69 -27.34
CA LYS A 439 2.05 -2.07 -28.66
C LYS A 439 0.93 -1.10 -29.00
N GLY A 440 1.28 0.17 -29.25
CA GLY A 440 0.35 1.23 -29.65
C GLY A 440 -0.61 1.71 -28.56
N VAL A 441 -0.54 1.16 -27.33
CA VAL A 441 -1.41 1.57 -26.21
C VAL A 441 -0.67 2.56 -25.33
N PRO A 442 -1.14 3.81 -25.17
CA PRO A 442 -0.48 4.78 -24.30
C PRO A 442 -0.70 4.45 -22.82
N VAL A 443 0.35 4.55 -22.02
CA VAL A 443 0.27 4.66 -20.57
C VAL A 443 0.23 6.15 -20.23
N THR A 444 -0.76 6.58 -19.45
CA THR A 444 -1.03 8.00 -19.17
C THR A 444 -0.90 8.31 -17.68
N GLY A 445 -0.79 9.59 -17.36
CA GLY A 445 -0.76 10.04 -15.96
C GLY A 445 0.58 9.85 -15.25
N LEU A 446 1.65 9.61 -15.98
CA LEU A 446 2.98 9.39 -15.41
C LEU A 446 3.48 10.65 -14.69
N ALA A 447 4.09 10.43 -13.53
CA ALA A 447 4.65 11.49 -12.70
C ALA A 447 5.92 10.99 -11.99
N ALA A 448 6.88 11.90 -11.77
CA ALA A 448 8.03 11.66 -10.91
C ALA A 448 8.58 12.98 -10.36
N SER A 449 9.13 12.94 -9.14
CA SER A 449 9.88 14.07 -8.56
C SER A 449 11.25 14.18 -9.20
N GLN A 450 11.84 15.38 -9.16
CA GLN A 450 13.16 15.66 -9.75
C GLN A 450 14.22 14.62 -9.33
N GLY A 451 14.93 14.08 -10.29
CA GLY A 451 15.97 13.08 -10.12
C GLY A 451 15.49 11.63 -10.19
N ASN A 452 14.21 11.38 -9.99
CA ASN A 452 13.62 10.04 -9.99
C ASN A 452 13.35 9.50 -11.39
N TRP A 453 13.20 8.17 -11.45
CA TRP A 453 12.96 7.43 -12.67
C TRP A 453 11.61 6.71 -12.64
N VAL A 454 11.02 6.53 -13.83
CA VAL A 454 9.90 5.61 -14.06
C VAL A 454 10.32 4.68 -15.18
N HIS A 455 10.21 3.36 -14.97
CA HIS A 455 10.74 2.33 -15.86
C HIS A 455 9.63 1.51 -16.49
N TYR A 456 9.79 1.18 -17.77
CA TYR A 456 8.92 0.31 -18.55
C TYR A 456 9.74 -0.66 -19.39
N THR A 457 9.11 -1.77 -19.79
CA THR A 457 9.68 -2.70 -20.77
C THR A 457 8.69 -2.91 -21.92
N MET A 458 9.21 -3.33 -23.07
CA MET A 458 8.39 -3.73 -24.21
C MET A 458 9.07 -4.90 -24.92
N GLU A 459 8.34 -6.00 -25.10
CA GLU A 459 8.78 -7.11 -25.93
C GLU A 459 8.59 -6.78 -27.41
N VAL A 460 9.68 -6.81 -28.15
CA VAL A 460 9.70 -6.54 -29.60
C VAL A 460 10.00 -7.84 -30.33
N PRO A 461 9.05 -8.34 -31.19
CA PRO A 461 9.24 -9.61 -31.88
C PRO A 461 10.29 -9.53 -32.99
N SER A 462 10.83 -10.67 -33.40
CA SER A 462 11.72 -10.74 -34.54
C SER A 462 11.01 -10.26 -35.83
N GLY A 463 11.73 -9.50 -36.67
CA GLY A 463 11.19 -8.93 -37.91
C GLY A 463 10.37 -7.65 -37.70
N ALA A 464 10.29 -7.11 -36.48
CA ALA A 464 9.74 -5.79 -36.24
C ALA A 464 10.57 -4.70 -36.95
N SER A 465 9.91 -3.61 -37.33
CA SER A 465 10.53 -2.42 -37.93
C SER A 465 9.87 -1.15 -37.39
N ASN A 466 10.55 -0.02 -37.52
CA ASN A 466 10.04 1.29 -37.09
C ASN A 466 9.59 1.33 -35.64
N LEU A 467 10.33 0.68 -34.72
CA LEU A 467 10.07 0.80 -33.31
C LEU A 467 10.23 2.25 -32.87
N SER A 468 9.27 2.75 -32.13
CA SER A 468 9.32 4.08 -31.54
C SER A 468 8.79 4.08 -30.10
N PHE A 469 9.40 4.89 -29.26
CA PHE A 469 8.91 5.23 -27.93
C PHE A 469 8.76 6.74 -27.85
N THR A 470 7.58 7.20 -27.47
CA THR A 470 7.26 8.63 -27.43
C THR A 470 6.64 8.99 -26.09
N ILE A 471 7.15 10.07 -25.49
CA ILE A 471 6.52 10.74 -24.35
C ILE A 471 5.92 12.07 -24.78
N SER A 472 4.80 12.46 -24.17
CA SER A 472 4.10 13.70 -24.49
C SER A 472 3.14 14.14 -23.38
N GLY A 473 2.74 15.41 -23.41
CA GLY A 473 1.75 15.98 -22.48
C GLY A 473 2.30 16.24 -21.09
N GLY A 474 1.37 16.51 -20.15
CA GLY A 474 1.71 16.79 -18.76
C GLY A 474 2.43 18.13 -18.54
N THR A 475 3.02 18.27 -17.35
CA THR A 475 3.79 19.42 -16.90
C THR A 475 5.16 18.98 -16.42
N GLY A 476 6.13 19.91 -16.29
CA GLY A 476 7.49 19.59 -15.85
C GLY A 476 8.41 19.22 -17.01
N ASP A 477 9.47 18.43 -16.72
CA ASP A 477 10.51 18.08 -17.69
C ASP A 477 10.97 16.63 -17.45
N ALA A 478 10.53 15.71 -18.33
CA ALA A 478 10.85 14.29 -18.31
C ALA A 478 11.77 13.94 -19.49
N ASP A 479 12.98 13.48 -19.22
CA ASP A 479 13.90 12.94 -20.20
C ASP A 479 13.58 11.47 -20.52
N LEU A 480 13.45 11.12 -21.79
CA LEU A 480 13.27 9.74 -22.26
C LEU A 480 14.62 9.03 -22.48
N TYR A 481 14.75 7.83 -21.90
CA TYR A 481 15.89 6.94 -22.11
C TYR A 481 15.42 5.59 -22.59
N VAL A 482 16.06 5.04 -23.61
CA VAL A 482 15.73 3.73 -24.18
C VAL A 482 16.99 2.90 -24.35
N LYS A 483 16.90 1.60 -23.99
CA LYS A 483 17.99 0.64 -24.18
C LYS A 483 17.47 -0.76 -24.43
N HIS A 484 18.12 -1.49 -25.35
CA HIS A 484 17.83 -2.90 -25.60
C HIS A 484 18.55 -3.80 -24.59
N GLY A 485 17.85 -4.80 -24.05
CA GLY A 485 18.39 -5.91 -23.26
C GLY A 485 18.79 -5.56 -21.82
N SER A 486 18.78 -4.28 -21.42
CA SER A 486 19.04 -3.88 -20.04
C SER A 486 18.50 -2.48 -19.75
N GLN A 487 18.28 -2.19 -18.47
CA GLN A 487 17.77 -0.88 -18.03
C GLN A 487 18.76 0.25 -18.38
N PRO A 488 18.29 1.38 -18.94
CA PRO A 488 19.15 2.53 -19.21
C PRO A 488 19.55 3.25 -17.91
N THR A 489 20.73 3.86 -17.96
CA THR A 489 21.23 4.77 -16.92
C THR A 489 21.56 6.13 -17.53
N THR A 490 21.95 7.12 -16.72
CA THR A 490 22.37 8.43 -17.22
C THR A 490 23.57 8.39 -18.16
N SER A 491 24.38 7.30 -18.10
CA SER A 491 25.60 7.11 -18.89
C SER A 491 25.54 5.92 -19.87
N SER A 492 24.47 5.10 -19.83
CA SER A 492 24.32 3.91 -20.67
C SER A 492 22.90 3.82 -21.23
N TYR A 493 22.74 4.13 -22.51
CA TYR A 493 21.46 4.14 -23.24
C TYR A 493 21.74 3.98 -24.75
N ASP A 494 20.76 3.51 -25.49
CA ASP A 494 20.80 3.44 -26.96
C ASP A 494 20.17 4.68 -27.59
N CYS A 495 19.22 5.32 -26.89
CA CYS A 495 18.62 6.59 -27.29
C CYS A 495 18.23 7.43 -26.07
N ARG A 496 18.58 8.73 -26.15
CA ARG A 496 18.17 9.76 -25.21
C ARG A 496 18.03 11.08 -25.96
N PRO A 497 16.83 11.58 -26.26
CA PRO A 497 16.63 12.84 -26.99
C PRO A 497 17.11 14.09 -26.27
N TYR A 498 16.95 14.16 -24.93
CA TYR A 498 17.43 15.23 -24.05
C TYR A 498 16.91 16.61 -24.44
N LYS A 499 15.61 16.77 -24.53
CA LYS A 499 14.94 18.02 -24.87
C LYS A 499 14.23 18.61 -23.66
N SER A 500 14.13 19.92 -23.57
CA SER A 500 13.30 20.56 -22.56
C SER A 500 11.82 20.24 -22.73
N GLY A 501 11.16 19.87 -21.64
CA GLY A 501 9.74 19.47 -21.59
C GLY A 501 9.53 18.01 -22.00
N ASN A 502 8.25 17.60 -22.04
CA ASN A 502 7.85 16.18 -22.12
C ASN A 502 7.58 15.68 -23.55
N SER A 503 8.07 16.36 -24.60
CA SER A 503 7.81 15.93 -26.00
C SER A 503 9.07 15.32 -26.59
N GLU A 504 9.28 14.02 -26.36
CA GLU A 504 10.47 13.31 -26.79
C GLU A 504 10.12 12.00 -27.50
N THR A 505 10.96 11.58 -28.43
CA THR A 505 10.78 10.34 -29.19
C THR A 505 12.13 9.68 -29.45
N CYS A 506 12.23 8.39 -29.18
CA CYS A 506 13.27 7.49 -29.62
C CYS A 506 12.76 6.60 -30.75
N SER A 507 13.50 6.46 -31.86
CA SER A 507 13.08 5.68 -33.03
C SER A 507 14.19 4.77 -33.52
N PHE A 508 13.83 3.51 -33.88
CA PHE A 508 14.74 2.47 -34.34
C PHE A 508 14.14 1.83 -35.59
N ALA A 509 14.73 2.06 -36.76
CA ALA A 509 14.21 1.59 -38.05
C ALA A 509 14.20 0.06 -38.14
N SER A 510 15.23 -0.60 -37.61
CA SER A 510 15.40 -2.06 -37.60
C SER A 510 15.78 -2.51 -36.18
N PRO A 511 14.82 -2.59 -35.25
CA PRO A 511 15.10 -2.95 -33.88
C PRO A 511 15.51 -4.42 -33.74
N ALA A 512 16.38 -4.71 -32.78
CA ALA A 512 16.64 -6.07 -32.36
C ALA A 512 15.39 -6.66 -31.70
N ALA A 513 15.17 -7.97 -31.85
CA ALA A 513 14.14 -8.69 -31.13
C ALA A 513 14.53 -8.84 -29.65
N GLY A 514 13.52 -8.90 -28.76
CA GLY A 514 13.70 -9.08 -27.32
C GLY A 514 13.20 -7.89 -26.51
N THR A 515 13.59 -7.84 -25.25
CA THR A 515 13.15 -6.83 -24.29
C THR A 515 13.82 -5.48 -24.51
N TRP A 516 13.01 -4.46 -24.73
CA TRP A 516 13.44 -3.06 -24.76
C TRP A 516 13.05 -2.39 -23.44
N HIS A 517 14.00 -1.74 -22.80
CA HIS A 517 13.81 -0.98 -21.57
C HIS A 517 13.61 0.49 -21.88
N VAL A 518 12.55 1.06 -21.35
CA VAL A 518 12.13 2.45 -21.60
C VAL A 518 11.98 3.16 -20.27
N SER A 519 12.70 4.22 -20.05
CA SER A 519 12.74 4.91 -18.78
C SER A 519 12.56 6.40 -18.95
N LEU A 520 11.76 7.01 -18.07
CA LEU A 520 11.59 8.46 -17.96
C LEU A 520 12.36 8.92 -16.71
N ARG A 521 13.25 9.88 -16.87
CA ARG A 521 13.94 10.52 -15.74
C ARG A 521 13.41 11.95 -15.57
N ALA A 522 13.02 12.30 -14.35
CA ALA A 522 12.63 13.66 -14.04
C ALA A 522 13.86 14.58 -14.01
N TYR A 523 14.08 15.35 -15.07
CA TYR A 523 15.05 16.46 -15.05
C TYR A 523 14.55 17.57 -14.10
N SER A 524 13.28 17.91 -14.17
CA SER A 524 12.51 18.55 -13.09
C SER A 524 11.24 17.71 -12.82
N SER A 525 10.63 17.86 -11.66
CA SER A 525 9.40 17.12 -11.33
C SER A 525 8.37 17.26 -12.44
N PHE A 526 7.80 16.14 -12.89
CA PHE A 526 6.79 16.10 -13.96
C PHE A 526 5.53 15.38 -13.50
N SER A 527 4.39 15.69 -14.13
CA SER A 527 3.10 15.03 -13.86
C SER A 527 2.21 15.03 -15.11
N GLY A 528 1.38 13.99 -15.25
CA GLY A 528 0.41 13.85 -16.35
C GLY A 528 1.03 13.50 -17.71
N VAL A 529 2.26 13.00 -17.74
CA VAL A 529 2.95 12.58 -18.97
C VAL A 529 2.38 11.28 -19.49
N SER A 530 2.31 11.13 -20.82
CA SER A 530 1.93 9.90 -21.50
C SER A 530 3.15 9.28 -22.18
N LEU A 531 3.27 7.94 -22.11
CA LEU A 531 4.27 7.13 -22.81
C LEU A 531 3.58 6.14 -23.73
N VAL A 532 4.03 6.04 -24.98
CA VAL A 532 3.60 5.00 -25.92
C VAL A 532 4.79 4.36 -26.60
N GLY A 533 4.80 3.03 -26.67
CA GLY A 533 5.70 2.24 -27.49
C GLY A 533 4.96 1.62 -28.68
N ASP A 534 5.47 1.80 -29.89
CA ASP A 534 4.87 1.20 -31.08
C ASP A 534 5.94 0.72 -32.08
N TYR A 535 5.62 -0.30 -32.86
CA TYR A 535 6.47 -0.83 -33.91
C TYR A 535 5.61 -1.37 -35.07
N SER A 536 6.19 -1.44 -36.25
CA SER A 536 5.58 -2.14 -37.37
C SER A 536 6.08 -3.59 -37.39
N THR A 537 5.17 -4.54 -37.42
CA THR A 537 5.54 -5.89 -37.87
C THR A 537 5.47 -5.89 -39.38
N GLY A 538 6.62 -6.04 -40.04
CA GLY A 538 6.64 -6.27 -41.48
C GLY A 538 5.71 -7.46 -41.78
N GLY A 539 4.85 -7.33 -42.80
CA GLY A 539 3.92 -8.38 -43.18
C GLY A 539 4.64 -9.66 -43.61
N GLY A 540 5.20 -10.37 -42.65
CA GLY A 540 5.59 -11.76 -42.76
C GLY A 540 4.32 -12.57 -42.53
N GLY A 541 3.61 -12.91 -43.62
CA GLY A 541 2.38 -13.64 -43.60
C GLY A 541 2.53 -15.08 -43.12
N GLY A 542 2.61 -15.27 -41.82
CA GLY A 542 2.24 -16.53 -41.20
C GLY A 542 0.71 -16.58 -41.14
N ALA A 543 0.09 -17.66 -41.64
CA ALA A 543 -1.32 -17.91 -41.48
C ALA A 543 -1.64 -17.93 -39.96
N GLN A 544 -2.55 -17.06 -39.52
CA GLN A 544 -3.04 -17.02 -38.17
C GLN A 544 -4.47 -17.54 -38.14
N THR A 545 -4.78 -18.47 -37.27
CA THR A 545 -6.08 -19.09 -37.15
C THR A 545 -6.88 -18.44 -36.03
N TYR A 546 -8.11 -18.10 -36.28
CA TYR A 546 -9.11 -17.65 -35.32
C TYR A 546 -10.27 -18.63 -35.34
N SER A 547 -10.82 -19.01 -34.24
CA SER A 547 -11.88 -20.03 -34.17
C SER A 547 -12.96 -19.67 -33.14
N ASN A 548 -14.17 -20.16 -33.44
CA ASN A 548 -15.25 -20.26 -32.48
C ASN A 548 -15.73 -21.72 -32.49
N THR A 549 -15.56 -22.40 -31.36
CA THR A 549 -15.91 -23.80 -31.19
C THR A 549 -17.22 -24.00 -30.41
N THR A 550 -17.99 -22.93 -30.23
CA THR A 550 -19.31 -22.98 -29.58
C THR A 550 -20.32 -23.63 -30.50
N ASP A 551 -21.07 -24.59 -30.00
CA ASP A 551 -22.18 -25.22 -30.73
C ASP A 551 -23.40 -24.31 -30.80
N TYR A 552 -23.97 -24.16 -32.00
CA TYR A 552 -25.17 -23.38 -32.25
C TYR A 552 -26.26 -24.26 -32.85
N THR A 553 -27.46 -24.21 -32.31
CA THR A 553 -28.60 -24.93 -32.86
C THR A 553 -29.18 -24.16 -34.07
N ILE A 554 -29.29 -24.82 -35.21
CA ILE A 554 -29.90 -24.28 -36.40
C ILE A 554 -31.36 -24.77 -36.48
N ASN A 555 -32.31 -23.85 -36.26
CA ASN A 555 -33.74 -24.15 -36.36
C ASN A 555 -34.25 -23.96 -37.79
N ASP A 556 -35.35 -24.65 -38.13
CA ASP A 556 -35.98 -24.53 -39.44
C ASP A 556 -36.35 -23.08 -39.78
N ASN A 557 -35.98 -22.65 -40.97
CA ASN A 557 -36.20 -21.29 -41.49
C ASN A 557 -35.59 -20.16 -40.62
N ALA A 558 -34.57 -20.45 -39.85
CA ALA A 558 -33.86 -19.48 -39.02
C ALA A 558 -32.45 -19.20 -39.54
N THR A 559 -31.93 -18.02 -39.21
CA THR A 559 -30.51 -17.68 -39.35
C THR A 559 -29.86 -17.71 -37.98
N VAL A 560 -28.68 -18.31 -37.89
CA VAL A 560 -27.85 -18.31 -36.69
C VAL A 560 -26.49 -17.73 -37.05
N GLU A 561 -25.93 -16.95 -36.12
CA GLU A 561 -24.62 -16.35 -36.27
C GLU A 561 -23.63 -17.03 -35.33
N SER A 562 -22.43 -17.35 -35.84
CA SER A 562 -21.30 -17.88 -35.09
C SER A 562 -20.15 -16.86 -35.18
N PRO A 563 -20.04 -15.91 -34.21
CA PRO A 563 -19.07 -14.84 -34.31
C PRO A 563 -17.64 -15.35 -34.04
N ILE A 564 -16.69 -14.89 -34.88
CA ILE A 564 -15.25 -15.14 -34.68
C ILE A 564 -14.58 -13.79 -34.44
N SER A 565 -13.95 -13.62 -33.27
CA SER A 565 -13.19 -12.40 -32.96
C SER A 565 -11.82 -12.45 -33.59
N VAL A 566 -11.53 -11.53 -34.50
CA VAL A 566 -10.21 -11.36 -35.12
C VAL A 566 -9.54 -10.14 -34.52
N SER A 567 -8.31 -10.30 -33.97
CA SER A 567 -7.53 -9.24 -33.37
C SER A 567 -6.07 -9.27 -33.82
N GLY A 568 -5.34 -8.17 -33.62
CA GLY A 568 -3.90 -8.09 -33.92
C GLY A 568 -3.57 -8.07 -35.44
N ARG A 569 -4.53 -7.72 -36.29
CA ARG A 569 -4.34 -7.57 -37.75
C ARG A 569 -4.60 -6.11 -38.18
N SER A 570 -3.78 -5.64 -39.09
CA SER A 570 -3.96 -4.33 -39.75
C SER A 570 -3.78 -4.49 -41.24
N GLY A 571 -4.45 -3.65 -42.02
CA GLY A 571 -4.46 -3.68 -43.50
C GLY A 571 -5.64 -4.46 -44.08
N ASN A 572 -5.64 -4.58 -45.40
CA ASN A 572 -6.74 -5.26 -46.13
C ASN A 572 -6.68 -6.77 -45.91
N ALA A 573 -7.85 -7.41 -46.01
CA ALA A 573 -7.96 -8.86 -45.95
C ALA A 573 -7.24 -9.53 -47.14
N PRO A 574 -6.65 -10.73 -46.95
CA PRO A 574 -5.88 -11.38 -47.99
C PRO A 574 -6.76 -11.91 -49.14
N SER A 575 -6.19 -12.00 -50.34
CA SER A 575 -6.85 -12.61 -51.48
C SER A 575 -7.00 -14.14 -51.37
N SER A 576 -6.43 -14.76 -50.34
CA SER A 576 -6.53 -16.19 -50.05
C SER A 576 -6.63 -16.43 -48.55
N ALA A 577 -7.86 -16.53 -48.05
CA ALA A 577 -8.14 -16.96 -46.68
C ALA A 577 -8.78 -18.36 -46.72
N SER A 578 -8.45 -19.22 -45.76
CA SER A 578 -9.15 -20.49 -45.56
C SER A 578 -10.12 -20.38 -44.40
N VAL A 579 -11.33 -20.92 -44.62
CA VAL A 579 -12.38 -21.00 -43.60
C VAL A 579 -12.76 -22.46 -43.41
N ASP A 580 -12.55 -22.97 -42.21
CA ASP A 580 -12.96 -24.32 -41.84
C ASP A 580 -14.36 -24.24 -41.20
N VAL A 581 -15.31 -25.06 -41.71
CA VAL A 581 -16.64 -25.17 -41.13
C VAL A 581 -16.97 -26.62 -40.79
N ASP A 582 -17.65 -26.84 -39.66
CA ASP A 582 -18.26 -28.10 -39.27
C ASP A 582 -19.74 -27.84 -38.92
N ILE A 583 -20.61 -27.93 -39.94
CA ILE A 583 -22.04 -27.74 -39.78
C ILE A 583 -22.72 -29.08 -40.02
N ARG A 584 -23.34 -29.62 -38.99
CA ARG A 584 -24.01 -30.91 -39.02
C ARG A 584 -25.50 -30.73 -39.25
N HIS A 585 -26.01 -31.25 -40.38
CA HIS A 585 -27.38 -31.16 -40.77
C HIS A 585 -27.73 -32.36 -41.65
N THR A 586 -28.96 -32.86 -41.55
CA THR A 586 -29.42 -34.04 -42.27
C THR A 586 -29.76 -33.80 -43.76
N TYR A 587 -29.78 -32.56 -44.21
CA TYR A 587 -30.08 -32.17 -45.59
C TYR A 587 -29.35 -30.88 -45.95
N LYS A 588 -28.14 -30.99 -46.47
CA LYS A 588 -27.30 -29.80 -46.71
C LYS A 588 -27.84 -28.87 -47.83
N GLY A 589 -28.71 -29.37 -48.67
CA GLY A 589 -29.38 -28.58 -49.68
C GLY A 589 -30.31 -27.48 -49.15
N ASP A 590 -30.66 -27.54 -47.86
CA ASP A 590 -31.47 -26.50 -47.20
C ASP A 590 -30.60 -25.38 -46.61
N LEU A 591 -29.29 -25.60 -46.50
CA LEU A 591 -28.37 -24.68 -45.84
C LEU A 591 -27.80 -23.63 -46.83
N LYS A 592 -27.76 -22.39 -46.40
CA LYS A 592 -26.91 -21.34 -46.93
C LYS A 592 -25.92 -20.89 -45.87
N VAL A 593 -24.62 -20.88 -46.19
CA VAL A 593 -23.55 -20.51 -45.27
C VAL A 593 -22.73 -19.39 -45.90
N ASP A 594 -22.68 -18.27 -45.24
CA ASP A 594 -21.90 -17.10 -45.64
C ASP A 594 -20.94 -16.70 -44.53
N LEU A 595 -19.72 -16.28 -44.86
CA LEU A 595 -18.85 -15.51 -43.99
C LEU A 595 -19.22 -14.04 -44.15
N VAL A 596 -19.49 -13.35 -43.06
CA VAL A 596 -19.81 -11.91 -43.03
C VAL A 596 -18.66 -11.15 -42.41
N ALA A 597 -18.06 -10.21 -43.11
CA ALA A 597 -17.01 -9.34 -42.62
C ALA A 597 -17.58 -8.19 -41.76
N PRO A 598 -16.76 -7.52 -40.92
CA PRO A 598 -17.22 -6.42 -40.07
C PRO A 598 -17.81 -5.21 -40.82
N ASP A 599 -17.44 -5.02 -42.07
CA ASP A 599 -17.98 -3.98 -42.96
C ASP A 599 -19.30 -4.37 -43.61
N GLY A 600 -19.81 -5.59 -43.35
CA GLY A 600 -21.03 -6.14 -43.92
C GLY A 600 -20.84 -6.89 -45.25
N SER A 601 -19.64 -6.96 -45.80
CA SER A 601 -19.33 -7.77 -47.00
C SER A 601 -19.59 -9.25 -46.72
N THR A 602 -20.17 -9.96 -47.70
CA THR A 602 -20.55 -11.38 -47.56
C THR A 602 -19.80 -12.24 -48.56
N TYR A 603 -19.24 -13.34 -48.09
CA TYR A 603 -18.49 -14.32 -48.85
C TYR A 603 -19.18 -15.67 -48.73
N ASN A 604 -19.73 -16.19 -49.87
CA ASN A 604 -20.51 -17.42 -49.85
C ASN A 604 -19.62 -18.66 -49.70
N ILE A 605 -19.88 -19.48 -48.68
CA ILE A 605 -19.23 -20.76 -48.42
C ILE A 605 -20.05 -21.90 -49.02
N HIS A 606 -21.37 -21.91 -48.80
CA HIS A 606 -22.29 -22.93 -49.29
C HIS A 606 -23.64 -22.30 -49.62
N ASN A 607 -24.23 -22.66 -50.76
CA ASN A 607 -25.51 -22.14 -51.18
C ASN A 607 -26.43 -23.26 -51.71
N ARG A 608 -27.18 -23.86 -50.78
CA ARG A 608 -28.26 -24.82 -51.05
C ARG A 608 -27.95 -25.87 -52.13
N SER A 609 -26.72 -26.40 -52.10
CA SER A 609 -26.25 -27.42 -53.04
C SER A 609 -26.10 -28.77 -52.36
N GLY A 610 -26.06 -29.85 -53.14
CA GLY A 610 -25.82 -31.22 -52.68
C GLY A 610 -27.06 -31.98 -52.22
N GLY A 611 -28.27 -31.41 -52.34
CA GLY A 611 -29.54 -32.09 -52.08
C GLY A 611 -29.61 -32.79 -50.72
N SER A 612 -30.01 -34.06 -50.72
CA SER A 612 -30.21 -34.86 -49.50
C SER A 612 -28.91 -35.38 -48.84
N ALA A 613 -27.74 -34.93 -49.29
CA ALA A 613 -26.51 -35.27 -48.58
C ALA A 613 -26.43 -34.54 -47.26
N ASP A 614 -25.77 -35.16 -46.25
CA ASP A 614 -25.62 -34.62 -44.91
C ASP A 614 -24.45 -33.64 -44.85
N ASN A 615 -24.53 -32.70 -43.93
CA ASN A 615 -23.45 -31.86 -43.38
C ASN A 615 -22.74 -30.93 -44.39
N VAL A 616 -22.32 -29.79 -43.93
CA VAL A 616 -21.37 -28.88 -44.61
C VAL A 616 -20.09 -28.87 -43.75
N ILE A 617 -19.14 -29.74 -44.08
CA ILE A 617 -17.88 -29.90 -43.37
C ILE A 617 -16.74 -29.78 -44.37
N GLY A 618 -15.77 -28.93 -44.09
CA GLY A 618 -14.57 -28.77 -44.91
C GLY A 618 -13.92 -27.41 -44.84
N THR A 619 -12.80 -27.31 -45.54
CA THR A 619 -12.00 -26.08 -45.68
C THR A 619 -12.36 -25.40 -46.99
N TYR A 620 -12.72 -24.13 -46.95
CA TYR A 620 -13.09 -23.31 -48.10
C TYR A 620 -12.09 -22.16 -48.27
N THR A 621 -11.56 -21.98 -49.45
CA THR A 621 -10.67 -20.85 -49.76
C THR A 621 -11.50 -19.68 -50.28
N LEU A 622 -11.40 -18.54 -49.65
CA LEU A 622 -12.13 -17.32 -49.98
C LEU A 622 -11.16 -16.20 -50.34
N ASN A 623 -11.54 -15.37 -51.30
CA ASN A 623 -10.89 -14.10 -51.54
C ASN A 623 -11.60 -13.02 -50.73
N LEU A 624 -10.97 -12.54 -49.70
CA LEU A 624 -11.52 -11.52 -48.78
C LEU A 624 -11.02 -10.10 -49.11
N SER A 625 -10.27 -9.92 -50.22
CA SER A 625 -9.69 -8.63 -50.61
C SER A 625 -10.62 -7.75 -51.47
N SER A 626 -11.85 -8.20 -51.74
CA SER A 626 -12.80 -7.50 -52.59
C SER A 626 -13.85 -6.73 -51.82
#